data_9588d88cfbc3fa1fc21946a70daf5079
#
_entry.id   9588d88cfbc3fa1fc21946a70daf5079
#
_cell.length_a   1.000
_cell.length_b   1.000
_cell.length_c   1.000
_cell.angle_alpha   90.00
_cell.angle_beta   90.00
_cell.angle_gamma   90.00
#
_symmetry.space_group_name_H-M   'P 1'
#
loop_
_entity.id
_entity.type
_entity.pdbx_description
1 polymer ?
#
loop_
_entity_poly.entity_id
_entity_poly.type
_entity_poly.pdbx_seq_one_letter_code
_entity_poly.pdbx_strand_id
1 'polypeptide(L)'
;MIFLISGGFFVMRQLFRQSILSSANELNHTGGISEVREVLLGDMLQYIAIEGENMDNPVCLFLHGGPGLSLPYGISSRHQLETISSHCTVVYWDQRGAGKTYSTNPSDVSFTYEQVEADAKELITYLRREFEVDQIYLIGYSWGSVLGMRLVHEIPEQLYAYFGLSQVVHPLQSEQVLYDWLLDEFESTGHHQLVSSLKQLGQPPYEQASSQETFQQILNQSNAYVKWREGLPNVNVLNWIRQVLACPDLTLKEAYDTLIGASHQTLKQSQYWSQLQAVNLLEEIKEVKIPVYFATGVDDYICSVSLLQSWVEQLQAPKKEVLILDNSAHYFSNEDESIIYQWMKDLIAKKFPQAEEAPDETTVGEIFSNLLQ
;
A
#
# COMPACT_ATOMS: atom_id res chain seq x y z
N MET A 1 15.20 27.71 23.87
CA MET A 1 13.93 27.21 23.30
C MET A 1 14.16 26.08 22.27
N ILE A 2 15.01 26.23 21.26
CA ILE A 2 15.32 25.18 20.26
C ILE A 2 15.83 23.88 20.90
N PHE A 3 16.71 23.93 21.89
CA PHE A 3 17.24 22.76 22.60
C PHE A 3 16.18 22.01 23.45
N LEU A 4 15.17 22.69 23.96
CA LEU A 4 14.08 22.06 24.70
C LEU A 4 13.09 21.37 23.75
N ILE A 5 12.85 21.94 22.57
CA ILE A 5 11.96 21.34 21.53
C ILE A 5 12.64 20.10 20.93
N SER A 6 13.94 20.19 20.61
CA SER A 6 14.70 19.04 20.09
C SER A 6 14.81 17.91 21.12
N GLY A 7 15.06 18.24 22.40
CA GLY A 7 15.10 17.24 23.48
C GLY A 7 13.75 16.54 23.67
N GLY A 8 12.65 17.29 23.65
CA GLY A 8 11.30 16.74 23.74
C GLY A 8 10.95 15.79 22.56
N PHE A 9 11.32 16.16 21.35
CA PHE A 9 11.15 15.32 20.15
C PHE A 9 11.89 13.98 20.29
N PHE A 10 13.17 14.00 20.70
CA PHE A 10 13.95 12.77 20.87
C PHE A 10 13.38 11.86 21.96
N VAL A 11 12.93 12.42 23.08
CA VAL A 11 12.28 11.64 24.15
C VAL A 11 10.99 11.00 23.66
N MET A 12 10.11 11.78 23.02
CA MET A 12 8.85 11.27 22.46
C MET A 12 9.09 10.17 21.42
N ARG A 13 10.01 10.39 20.49
CA ARG A 13 10.40 9.37 19.50
C ARG A 13 10.87 8.09 20.19
N GLN A 14 11.70 8.20 21.21
CA GLN A 14 12.20 7.02 21.94
C GLN A 14 11.09 6.25 22.68
N LEU A 15 10.14 6.96 23.28
CA LEU A 15 9.00 6.34 23.95
C LEU A 15 8.11 5.56 22.96
N PHE A 16 7.79 6.13 21.79
CA PHE A 16 7.03 5.44 20.75
C PHE A 16 7.77 4.22 20.21
N ARG A 17 9.08 4.34 19.95
CA ARG A 17 9.93 3.20 19.53
C ARG A 17 9.91 2.06 20.54
N GLN A 18 10.03 2.37 21.83
CA GLN A 18 9.97 1.36 22.89
C GLN A 18 8.59 0.70 22.98
N SER A 19 7.52 1.45 22.80
CA SER A 19 6.16 0.88 22.74
C SER A 19 6.03 -0.12 21.60
N ILE A 20 6.44 0.23 20.38
CA ILE A 20 6.40 -0.67 19.21
C ILE A 20 7.25 -1.93 19.47
N LEU A 21 8.47 -1.77 19.97
CA LEU A 21 9.35 -2.90 20.28
C LEU A 21 8.78 -3.80 21.39
N SER A 22 8.10 -3.24 22.39
CA SER A 22 7.45 -4.00 23.44
C SER A 22 6.33 -4.87 22.88
N SER A 23 5.45 -4.29 22.04
CA SER A 23 4.38 -5.03 21.37
C SER A 23 4.93 -6.10 20.42
N ALA A 24 6.00 -5.80 19.68
CA ALA A 24 6.67 -6.79 18.82
C ALA A 24 7.22 -7.97 19.61
N ASN A 25 7.84 -7.70 20.76
CA ASN A 25 8.37 -8.75 21.63
C ASN A 25 7.25 -9.59 22.25
N GLU A 26 6.15 -8.96 22.66
CA GLU A 26 4.97 -9.67 23.17
C GLU A 26 4.42 -10.61 22.11
N LEU A 27 4.24 -10.13 20.88
CA LEU A 27 3.78 -10.93 19.75
C LEU A 27 4.69 -12.15 19.50
N ASN A 28 6.01 -11.94 19.46
CA ASN A 28 6.99 -13.03 19.30
C ASN A 28 6.97 -14.03 20.46
N HIS A 29 6.63 -13.60 21.69
CA HIS A 29 6.52 -14.49 22.86
C HIS A 29 5.23 -15.30 22.88
N THR A 30 4.17 -14.82 22.25
CA THR A 30 2.86 -15.49 22.18
C THR A 30 2.71 -16.46 21.00
N GLY A 31 3.77 -16.69 20.22
CA GLY A 31 3.78 -17.61 19.09
C GLY A 31 3.53 -16.92 17.73
N GLY A 32 3.43 -15.60 17.71
CA GLY A 32 3.40 -14.79 16.50
C GLY A 32 4.79 -14.44 15.99
N ILE A 33 4.84 -13.52 15.04
CA ILE A 33 6.07 -12.99 14.43
C ILE A 33 5.97 -11.47 14.30
N SER A 34 7.02 -10.75 14.68
CA SER A 34 7.20 -9.33 14.36
C SER A 34 8.67 -8.99 14.24
N GLU A 35 9.15 -8.83 13.01
CA GLU A 35 10.56 -8.58 12.73
C GLU A 35 10.78 -7.85 11.39
N VAL A 36 11.98 -7.28 11.22
CA VAL A 36 12.48 -6.75 9.95
C VAL A 36 13.64 -7.61 9.50
N ARG A 37 13.61 -8.03 8.24
CA ARG A 37 14.65 -8.87 7.61
C ARG A 37 15.27 -8.18 6.40
N GLU A 38 16.55 -8.49 6.18
CA GLU A 38 17.24 -8.27 4.91
C GLU A 38 17.06 -9.51 4.03
N VAL A 39 16.67 -9.30 2.76
CA VAL A 39 16.53 -10.35 1.76
C VAL A 39 17.30 -9.94 0.51
N LEU A 40 18.10 -10.85 -0.03
CA LEU A 40 18.81 -10.62 -1.29
C LEU A 40 17.85 -10.90 -2.45
N LEU A 41 17.47 -9.86 -3.19
CA LEU A 41 16.58 -9.92 -4.35
C LEU A 41 17.25 -9.17 -5.52
N GLY A 42 17.37 -9.84 -6.68
CA GLY A 42 17.98 -9.21 -7.86
C GLY A 42 19.35 -8.60 -7.59
N ASP A 43 20.24 -9.32 -6.89
CA ASP A 43 21.60 -8.88 -6.51
C ASP A 43 21.64 -7.64 -5.59
N MET A 44 20.53 -7.26 -4.94
CA MET A 44 20.43 -6.15 -4.01
C MET A 44 19.83 -6.60 -2.68
N LEU A 45 20.44 -6.17 -1.55
CA LEU A 45 19.81 -6.32 -0.24
C LEU A 45 18.60 -5.40 -0.14
N GLN A 46 17.43 -5.99 0.08
CA GLN A 46 16.18 -5.30 0.24
C GLN A 46 15.55 -5.66 1.58
N TYR A 47 14.65 -4.83 2.07
CA TYR A 47 14.12 -4.96 3.42
C TYR A 47 12.63 -5.31 3.40
N ILE A 48 12.26 -6.26 4.24
CA ILE A 48 10.87 -6.62 4.52
C ILE A 48 10.59 -6.53 6.01
N ALA A 49 9.37 -6.12 6.38
CA ALA A 49 8.83 -6.27 7.72
C ALA A 49 7.77 -7.37 7.70
N ILE A 50 7.84 -8.29 8.65
CA ILE A 50 6.93 -9.43 8.78
C ILE A 50 6.19 -9.29 10.10
N GLU A 51 4.86 -9.44 10.09
CA GLU A 51 4.03 -9.36 11.26
C GLU A 51 2.80 -10.26 11.18
N GLY A 52 2.56 -11.07 12.21
CA GLY A 52 1.42 -11.97 12.30
C GLY A 52 1.25 -12.52 13.70
N GLU A 53 0.01 -12.63 14.17
CA GLU A 53 -0.32 -13.16 15.50
C GLU A 53 -0.13 -14.68 15.57
N ASN A 54 -0.26 -15.36 14.42
CA ASN A 54 -0.07 -16.80 14.33
C ASN A 54 0.73 -17.13 13.04
N MET A 55 1.81 -17.89 13.19
CA MET A 55 2.67 -18.32 12.06
C MET A 55 1.95 -19.26 11.08
N ASP A 56 0.85 -19.90 11.50
CA ASP A 56 0.04 -20.77 10.64
C ASP A 56 -0.95 -19.98 9.76
N ASN A 57 -1.08 -18.67 9.98
CA ASN A 57 -1.92 -17.82 9.15
C ASN A 57 -1.37 -17.71 7.71
N PRO A 58 -2.25 -17.56 6.71
CA PRO A 58 -1.82 -17.34 5.34
C PRO A 58 -0.96 -16.09 5.20
N VAL A 59 0.03 -16.12 4.33
CA VAL A 59 0.93 -15.00 4.06
C VAL A 59 0.26 -13.99 3.14
N CYS A 60 0.33 -12.70 3.48
CA CYS A 60 -0.19 -11.57 2.72
C CYS A 60 0.96 -10.59 2.38
N LEU A 61 1.36 -10.50 1.11
CA LEU A 61 2.40 -9.58 0.67
C LEU A 61 1.79 -8.25 0.20
N PHE A 62 2.20 -7.14 0.82
CA PHE A 62 1.86 -5.79 0.39
C PHE A 62 2.89 -5.22 -0.60
N LEU A 63 2.40 -4.77 -1.74
CA LEU A 63 3.11 -4.01 -2.74
C LEU A 63 2.69 -2.53 -2.60
N HIS A 64 3.58 -1.72 -2.03
CA HIS A 64 3.29 -0.31 -1.75
C HIS A 64 3.13 0.54 -3.01
N GLY A 65 2.52 1.70 -2.86
CA GLY A 65 2.33 2.69 -3.91
C GLY A 65 3.59 3.50 -4.26
N GLY A 66 3.42 4.66 -4.79
CA GLY A 66 4.47 5.57 -5.21
C GLY A 66 4.48 5.80 -6.71
N PRO A 67 5.54 5.45 -7.42
CA PRO A 67 6.72 4.65 -7.05
C PRO A 67 7.70 5.37 -6.12
N GLY A 68 8.48 4.59 -5.37
CA GLY A 68 9.49 5.10 -4.44
C GLY A 68 8.96 5.62 -3.09
N LEU A 69 7.65 5.55 -2.84
CA LEU A 69 7.02 5.93 -1.58
C LEU A 69 6.42 4.70 -0.91
N SER A 70 7.12 4.15 0.09
CA SER A 70 6.70 2.94 0.81
C SER A 70 5.61 3.20 1.87
N LEU A 71 4.80 4.24 1.68
CA LEU A 71 3.68 4.58 2.55
C LEU A 71 2.35 4.33 1.84
N PRO A 72 1.35 3.83 2.58
CA PRO A 72 1.38 3.38 3.99
C PRO A 72 1.89 1.95 4.20
N TYR A 73 2.26 1.20 3.16
CA TYR A 73 2.47 -0.26 3.22
C TYR A 73 3.95 -0.67 3.09
N GLY A 74 4.87 0.02 3.75
CA GLY A 74 6.29 -0.32 3.88
C GLY A 74 6.67 -0.71 5.31
N ILE A 75 7.97 -0.80 5.59
CA ILE A 75 8.52 -1.18 6.90
C ILE A 75 7.99 -0.31 8.04
N SER A 76 7.74 0.99 7.78
CA SER A 76 7.18 1.89 8.78
C SER A 76 5.75 1.56 9.20
N SER A 77 5.06 0.67 8.47
CA SER A 77 3.69 0.26 8.76
C SER A 77 3.59 -0.89 9.76
N ARG A 78 4.72 -1.45 10.18
CA ARG A 78 4.78 -2.45 11.24
C ARG A 78 4.02 -1.98 12.48
N HIS A 79 3.15 -2.83 13.04
CA HIS A 79 2.18 -2.54 14.11
C HIS A 79 1.09 -1.51 13.77
N GLN A 80 0.79 -1.32 12.50
CA GLN A 80 -0.22 -0.37 12.03
C GLN A 80 -1.50 -1.05 11.55
N LEU A 81 -1.43 -2.32 11.16
CA LEU A 81 -2.54 -3.09 10.59
C LEU A 81 -2.89 -4.30 11.45
N GLU A 82 -3.05 -4.07 12.76
CA GLU A 82 -3.42 -5.13 13.75
C GLU A 82 -4.64 -5.93 13.31
N THR A 83 -5.62 -5.29 12.63
CA THR A 83 -6.83 -5.97 12.17
C THR A 83 -6.54 -7.08 11.16
N ILE A 84 -5.53 -6.95 10.31
CA ILE A 84 -5.17 -7.96 9.30
C ILE A 84 -4.20 -8.98 9.89
N SER A 85 -3.27 -8.58 10.75
CA SER A 85 -2.24 -9.45 11.32
C SER A 85 -2.80 -10.60 12.17
N SER A 86 -4.03 -10.46 12.67
CA SER A 86 -4.75 -11.54 13.34
C SER A 86 -5.19 -12.69 12.40
N HIS A 87 -5.24 -12.45 11.07
CA HIS A 87 -5.75 -13.43 10.09
C HIS A 87 -4.77 -13.71 8.95
N CYS A 88 -3.71 -12.91 8.85
CA CYS A 88 -2.60 -13.08 7.92
C CYS A 88 -1.27 -12.89 8.64
N THR A 89 -0.23 -13.58 8.15
CA THR A 89 1.14 -13.11 8.31
C THR A 89 1.40 -12.06 7.24
N VAL A 90 1.40 -10.80 7.65
CA VAL A 90 1.56 -9.65 6.75
C VAL A 90 3.03 -9.41 6.47
N VAL A 91 3.38 -9.18 5.20
CA VAL A 91 4.72 -8.81 4.76
C VAL A 91 4.67 -7.47 4.06
N TYR A 92 5.35 -6.47 4.63
CA TYR A 92 5.59 -5.17 4.00
C TYR A 92 6.97 -5.20 3.37
N TRP A 93 7.05 -4.81 2.12
CA TRP A 93 8.31 -4.79 1.39
C TRP A 93 8.66 -3.35 0.98
N ASP A 94 9.80 -2.85 1.46
CA ASP A 94 10.39 -1.64 0.89
C ASP A 94 11.06 -2.01 -0.43
N GLN A 95 10.37 -1.78 -1.53
CA GLN A 95 10.79 -2.16 -2.88
C GLN A 95 12.10 -1.47 -3.27
N ARG A 96 12.77 -1.96 -4.31
CA ARG A 96 13.92 -1.32 -4.94
C ARG A 96 13.65 0.17 -5.17
N GLY A 97 14.51 1.04 -4.68
CA GLY A 97 14.36 2.49 -4.77
C GLY A 97 13.39 3.11 -3.76
N ALA A 98 12.89 2.37 -2.76
CA ALA A 98 11.98 2.88 -1.75
C ALA A 98 12.48 2.64 -0.31
N GLY A 99 12.01 3.47 0.61
CA GLY A 99 12.15 3.31 2.04
C GLY A 99 13.57 2.99 2.53
N LYS A 100 13.68 1.99 3.41
CA LYS A 100 14.95 1.51 3.95
C LYS A 100 15.84 0.90 2.87
N THR A 101 15.28 0.20 1.89
CA THR A 101 16.04 -0.37 0.76
C THR A 101 16.77 0.73 -0.01
N TYR A 102 16.11 1.85 -0.31
CA TYR A 102 16.78 3.00 -0.94
C TYR A 102 17.89 3.58 -0.06
N SER A 103 17.62 3.76 1.24
CA SER A 103 18.57 4.43 2.15
C SER A 103 19.87 3.67 2.39
N THR A 104 19.82 2.34 2.28
CA THR A 104 20.96 1.44 2.55
C THR A 104 21.73 1.04 1.29
N ASN A 105 21.16 1.28 0.11
CA ASN A 105 21.83 1.02 -1.16
C ASN A 105 22.32 2.32 -1.82
N PRO A 106 23.27 2.26 -2.78
CA PRO A 106 23.73 3.44 -3.49
C PRO A 106 22.57 4.16 -4.19
N SER A 107 22.51 5.49 -4.01
CA SER A 107 21.43 6.34 -4.54
C SER A 107 21.46 6.52 -6.06
N ASP A 108 22.55 6.14 -6.72
CA ASP A 108 22.77 6.24 -8.17
C ASP A 108 22.48 4.96 -8.94
N VAL A 109 22.02 3.90 -8.24
CA VAL A 109 21.60 2.66 -8.90
C VAL A 109 20.36 2.92 -9.74
N SER A 110 20.55 2.80 -11.06
CA SER A 110 19.43 2.79 -12.00
C SER A 110 18.70 1.44 -11.93
N PHE A 111 17.40 1.46 -12.09
CA PHE A 111 16.58 0.25 -12.16
C PHE A 111 15.41 0.43 -13.14
N THR A 112 14.90 -0.70 -13.61
CA THR A 112 13.76 -0.75 -14.52
C THR A 112 12.56 -1.36 -13.83
N TYR A 113 11.40 -1.25 -14.47
CA TYR A 113 10.19 -1.91 -13.99
C TYR A 113 10.36 -3.44 -13.94
N GLU A 114 10.99 -4.02 -14.97
CA GLU A 114 11.23 -5.46 -15.06
C GLU A 114 12.12 -5.98 -13.92
N GLN A 115 13.05 -5.16 -13.43
CA GLN A 115 13.86 -5.53 -12.25
C GLN A 115 13.00 -5.58 -10.99
N VAL A 116 12.11 -4.61 -10.79
CA VAL A 116 11.19 -4.61 -9.63
C VAL A 116 10.23 -5.81 -9.70
N GLU A 117 9.78 -6.14 -10.90
CA GLU A 117 8.92 -7.32 -11.12
C GLU A 117 9.67 -8.63 -10.86
N ALA A 118 10.92 -8.75 -11.31
CA ALA A 118 11.78 -9.89 -11.01
C ALA A 118 12.03 -10.03 -9.50
N ASP A 119 12.37 -8.94 -8.80
CA ASP A 119 12.52 -8.90 -7.35
C ASP A 119 11.25 -9.39 -6.63
N ALA A 120 10.06 -8.97 -7.11
CA ALA A 120 8.79 -9.42 -6.53
C ALA A 120 8.57 -10.93 -6.69
N LYS A 121 8.90 -11.51 -7.84
CA LYS A 121 8.81 -12.96 -8.07
C LYS A 121 9.79 -13.74 -7.18
N GLU A 122 11.01 -13.22 -7.01
CA GLU A 122 11.99 -13.79 -6.09
C GLU A 122 11.50 -13.72 -4.63
N LEU A 123 10.92 -12.57 -4.23
CA LEU A 123 10.34 -12.40 -2.89
C LEU A 123 9.18 -13.37 -2.65
N ILE A 124 8.25 -13.51 -3.58
CA ILE A 124 7.14 -14.48 -3.48
C ILE A 124 7.68 -15.89 -3.32
N THR A 125 8.69 -16.28 -4.11
CA THR A 125 9.35 -17.58 -4.01
C THR A 125 10.03 -17.76 -2.65
N TYR A 126 10.71 -16.72 -2.14
CA TYR A 126 11.33 -16.72 -0.82
C TYR A 126 10.29 -16.92 0.28
N LEU A 127 9.19 -16.15 0.26
CA LEU A 127 8.13 -16.22 1.27
C LEU A 127 7.44 -17.58 1.28
N ARG A 128 7.13 -18.15 0.11
CA ARG A 128 6.53 -19.48 0.02
C ARG A 128 7.40 -20.56 0.63
N ARG A 129 8.71 -20.49 0.42
CA ARG A 129 9.67 -21.42 1.02
C ARG A 129 9.83 -21.20 2.52
N GLU A 130 9.92 -19.94 2.96
CA GLU A 130 10.13 -19.56 4.36
C GLU A 130 8.98 -19.97 5.26
N PHE A 131 7.74 -19.81 4.77
CA PHE A 131 6.52 -20.15 5.48
C PHE A 131 5.95 -21.53 5.10
N GLU A 132 6.66 -22.31 4.28
CA GLU A 132 6.26 -23.65 3.86
C GLU A 132 4.84 -23.68 3.24
N VAL A 133 4.47 -22.65 2.46
CA VAL A 133 3.15 -22.51 1.81
C VAL A 133 3.24 -22.59 0.29
N ASP A 134 2.22 -23.18 -0.34
CA ASP A 134 2.15 -23.27 -1.80
C ASP A 134 1.77 -21.94 -2.47
N GLN A 135 0.97 -21.13 -1.82
CA GLN A 135 0.42 -19.89 -2.35
C GLN A 135 0.37 -18.81 -1.26
N ILE A 136 0.35 -17.53 -1.67
CA ILE A 136 0.18 -16.38 -0.79
C ILE A 136 -0.95 -15.47 -1.29
N TYR A 137 -1.43 -14.56 -0.46
CA TYR A 137 -2.26 -13.43 -0.88
C TYR A 137 -1.38 -12.28 -1.31
N LEU A 138 -1.80 -11.58 -2.37
CA LEU A 138 -1.09 -10.43 -2.88
C LEU A 138 -1.98 -9.19 -2.77
N ILE A 139 -1.44 -8.09 -2.27
CA ILE A 139 -2.15 -6.83 -2.06
C ILE A 139 -1.34 -5.73 -2.73
N GLY A 140 -1.92 -5.08 -3.73
CA GLY A 140 -1.26 -3.98 -4.45
C GLY A 140 -1.99 -2.66 -4.20
N TYR A 141 -1.25 -1.61 -3.82
CA TYR A 141 -1.81 -0.28 -3.60
C TYR A 141 -1.28 0.71 -4.63
N SER A 142 -2.19 1.46 -5.29
CA SER A 142 -1.83 2.50 -6.25
C SER A 142 -0.82 1.95 -7.29
N TRP A 143 0.35 2.54 -7.43
CA TRP A 143 1.42 2.01 -8.28
C TRP A 143 1.71 0.51 -8.06
N GLY A 144 1.77 0.04 -6.80
CA GLY A 144 1.97 -1.38 -6.48
C GLY A 144 0.90 -2.30 -7.06
N SER A 145 -0.26 -1.76 -7.43
CA SER A 145 -1.33 -2.52 -8.06
C SER A 145 -1.04 -2.89 -9.52
N VAL A 146 -0.22 -2.11 -10.23
CA VAL A 146 0.26 -2.49 -11.57
C VAL A 146 1.14 -3.72 -11.46
N LEU A 147 2.11 -3.67 -10.55
CA LEU A 147 2.98 -4.81 -10.26
C LEU A 147 2.15 -6.03 -9.84
N GLY A 148 1.18 -5.84 -8.95
CA GLY A 148 0.27 -6.88 -8.49
C GLY A 148 -0.47 -7.57 -9.62
N MET A 149 -1.09 -6.83 -10.53
CA MET A 149 -1.85 -7.41 -11.64
C MET A 149 -0.96 -8.15 -12.66
N ARG A 150 0.28 -7.70 -12.89
CA ARG A 150 1.23 -8.44 -13.74
C ARG A 150 1.63 -9.76 -13.11
N LEU A 151 1.90 -9.78 -11.81
CA LEU A 151 2.18 -11.02 -11.06
C LEU A 151 0.98 -11.97 -11.08
N VAL A 152 -0.25 -11.45 -10.93
CA VAL A 152 -1.49 -12.24 -11.06
C VAL A 152 -1.60 -12.91 -12.43
N HIS A 153 -1.19 -12.22 -13.49
CA HIS A 153 -1.23 -12.75 -14.85
C HIS A 153 -0.12 -13.78 -15.09
N GLU A 154 1.10 -13.55 -14.56
CA GLU A 154 2.28 -14.33 -14.92
C GLU A 154 2.50 -15.55 -14.02
N ILE A 155 2.16 -15.46 -12.72
CA ILE A 155 2.41 -16.53 -11.72
C ILE A 155 1.17 -16.86 -10.89
N PRO A 156 -0.02 -17.02 -11.52
CA PRO A 156 -1.28 -17.24 -10.78
C PRO A 156 -1.26 -18.49 -9.89
N GLU A 157 -0.45 -19.50 -10.22
CA GLU A 157 -0.32 -20.73 -9.44
C GLU A 157 0.35 -20.52 -8.07
N GLN A 158 1.02 -19.38 -7.86
CA GLN A 158 1.66 -19.02 -6.59
C GLN A 158 0.78 -18.12 -5.71
N LEU A 159 -0.42 -17.78 -6.16
CA LEU A 159 -1.30 -16.81 -5.52
C LEU A 159 -2.68 -17.40 -5.21
N TYR A 160 -3.19 -17.14 -3.99
CA TYR A 160 -4.56 -17.51 -3.61
C TYR A 160 -5.60 -16.55 -4.20
N ALA A 161 -5.33 -15.26 -4.05
CA ALA A 161 -6.15 -14.18 -4.54
C ALA A 161 -5.34 -12.88 -4.56
N TYR A 162 -5.89 -11.86 -5.22
CA TYR A 162 -5.32 -10.55 -5.30
C TYR A 162 -6.30 -9.49 -4.80
N PHE A 163 -5.78 -8.52 -4.04
CA PHE A 163 -6.49 -7.32 -3.61
C PHE A 163 -5.83 -6.08 -4.21
N GLY A 164 -6.54 -5.37 -5.08
CA GLY A 164 -6.10 -4.11 -5.67
C GLY A 164 -6.74 -2.92 -4.94
N LEU A 165 -5.92 -2.13 -4.25
CA LEU A 165 -6.35 -0.94 -3.53
C LEU A 165 -5.98 0.29 -4.36
N SER A 166 -6.95 1.14 -4.71
CA SER A 166 -6.77 2.23 -5.67
C SER A 166 -6.05 1.74 -6.94
N GLN A 167 -6.67 0.76 -7.60
CA GLN A 167 -6.07 0.03 -8.73
C GLN A 167 -5.79 0.93 -9.93
N VAL A 168 -4.55 0.99 -10.35
CA VAL A 168 -4.15 1.60 -11.63
C VAL A 168 -4.52 0.68 -12.78
N VAL A 169 -5.25 1.21 -13.76
CA VAL A 169 -5.66 0.47 -14.99
C VAL A 169 -4.94 1.01 -16.22
N HIS A 170 -4.94 2.31 -16.41
CA HIS A 170 -4.30 2.98 -17.52
C HIS A 170 -3.83 4.38 -17.07
N PRO A 171 -2.55 4.54 -16.67
CA PRO A 171 -2.02 5.80 -16.13
C PRO A 171 -2.33 7.02 -16.99
N LEU A 172 -2.04 6.94 -18.30
CA LEU A 172 -2.25 8.07 -19.21
C LEU A 172 -3.73 8.48 -19.30
N GLN A 173 -4.67 7.54 -19.38
CA GLN A 173 -6.09 7.88 -19.39
C GLN A 173 -6.56 8.42 -18.03
N SER A 174 -6.01 7.90 -16.93
CA SER A 174 -6.28 8.45 -15.60
C SER A 174 -5.78 9.89 -15.48
N GLU A 175 -4.58 10.21 -16.01
CA GLU A 175 -4.08 11.60 -16.05
C GLU A 175 -4.96 12.53 -16.88
N GLN A 176 -5.54 12.05 -17.99
CA GLN A 176 -6.48 12.83 -18.80
C GLN A 176 -7.77 13.13 -18.03
N VAL A 177 -8.35 12.12 -17.36
CA VAL A 177 -9.53 12.29 -16.51
C VAL A 177 -9.23 13.25 -15.36
N LEU A 178 -8.07 13.11 -14.73
CA LEU A 178 -7.61 13.97 -13.65
C LEU A 178 -7.41 15.42 -14.11
N TYR A 179 -6.83 15.63 -15.31
CA TYR A 179 -6.65 16.96 -15.87
C TYR A 179 -7.99 17.69 -16.07
N ASP A 180 -8.98 17.01 -16.65
CA ASP A 180 -10.30 17.58 -16.88
C ASP A 180 -11.01 17.89 -15.54
N TRP A 181 -10.93 16.99 -14.58
CA TRP A 181 -11.46 17.19 -13.24
C TRP A 181 -10.79 18.38 -12.50
N LEU A 182 -9.44 18.51 -12.61
CA LEU A 182 -8.71 19.64 -12.02
C LEU A 182 -9.15 20.98 -12.61
N LEU A 183 -9.44 21.06 -13.92
CA LEU A 183 -9.97 22.27 -14.54
C LEU A 183 -11.31 22.65 -13.94
N ASP A 184 -12.24 21.71 -13.86
CA ASP A 184 -13.58 21.94 -13.33
C ASP A 184 -13.52 22.33 -11.83
N GLU A 185 -12.71 21.63 -11.03
CA GLU A 185 -12.50 21.90 -9.61
C GLU A 185 -11.93 23.30 -9.37
N PHE A 186 -10.88 23.68 -10.09
CA PHE A 186 -10.27 25.00 -9.93
C PHE A 186 -11.14 26.15 -10.48
N GLU A 187 -11.91 25.91 -11.54
CA GLU A 187 -12.88 26.90 -12.03
C GLU A 187 -14.01 27.11 -11.00
N SER A 188 -14.56 26.02 -10.45
CA SER A 188 -15.66 26.08 -9.47
C SER A 188 -15.26 26.73 -8.14
N THR A 189 -14.01 26.55 -7.72
CA THR A 189 -13.44 27.08 -6.48
C THR A 189 -12.76 28.42 -6.64
N GLY A 190 -12.73 29.00 -7.87
CA GLY A 190 -12.20 30.33 -8.15
C GLY A 190 -10.66 30.43 -8.17
N HIS A 191 -9.95 29.31 -8.33
CA HIS A 191 -8.49 29.27 -8.41
C HIS A 191 -7.97 29.61 -9.81
N HIS A 192 -8.30 30.82 -10.32
CA HIS A 192 -8.02 31.26 -11.69
C HIS A 192 -6.54 31.13 -12.12
N GLN A 193 -5.59 31.28 -11.19
CA GLN A 193 -4.16 31.12 -11.51
C GLN A 193 -3.81 29.67 -11.82
N LEU A 194 -4.36 28.69 -11.06
CA LEU A 194 -4.17 27.27 -11.30
C LEU A 194 -4.82 26.83 -12.63
N VAL A 195 -6.02 27.34 -12.91
CA VAL A 195 -6.68 27.15 -14.22
C VAL A 195 -5.80 27.62 -15.35
N SER A 196 -5.22 28.84 -15.24
CA SER A 196 -4.33 29.39 -16.27
C SER A 196 -3.07 28.55 -16.44
N SER A 197 -2.46 28.13 -15.33
CA SER A 197 -1.25 27.30 -15.36
C SER A 197 -1.53 25.92 -15.99
N LEU A 198 -2.66 25.30 -15.65
CA LEU A 198 -3.06 24.00 -16.19
C LEU A 198 -3.37 24.10 -17.70
N LYS A 199 -4.08 25.14 -18.13
CA LYS A 199 -4.34 25.41 -19.57
C LYS A 199 -3.06 25.71 -20.36
N GLN A 200 -2.09 26.40 -19.75
CA GLN A 200 -0.78 26.67 -20.36
C GLN A 200 0.06 25.39 -20.49
N LEU A 201 -0.01 24.51 -19.50
CA LEU A 201 0.68 23.21 -19.52
C LEU A 201 0.11 22.31 -20.62
N GLY A 202 -1.21 22.36 -20.86
CA GLY A 202 -1.93 21.50 -21.82
C GLY A 202 -2.27 20.13 -21.24
N GLN A 203 -2.97 19.34 -22.05
CA GLN A 203 -3.36 17.97 -21.67
C GLN A 203 -2.15 17.00 -21.68
N PRO A 204 -2.18 15.95 -20.85
CA PRO A 204 -1.18 14.88 -20.92
C PRO A 204 -1.24 14.15 -22.30
N PRO A 205 -0.17 13.45 -22.73
CA PRO A 205 1.00 13.05 -21.94
C PRO A 205 2.06 14.14 -21.78
N TYR A 206 2.71 14.13 -20.62
CA TYR A 206 3.82 15.04 -20.32
C TYR A 206 5.16 14.34 -20.53
N GLU A 207 5.73 14.49 -21.73
CA GLU A 207 6.99 13.83 -22.10
C GLU A 207 8.22 14.45 -21.41
N GLN A 208 8.13 15.75 -21.06
CA GLN A 208 9.23 16.46 -20.42
C GLN A 208 9.11 16.40 -18.89
N ALA A 209 10.21 16.11 -18.20
CA ALA A 209 10.27 16.09 -16.75
C ALA A 209 9.77 17.40 -16.10
N SER A 210 10.10 18.56 -16.71
CA SER A 210 9.61 19.86 -16.25
C SER A 210 8.08 20.02 -16.32
N SER A 211 7.46 19.42 -17.34
CA SER A 211 6.00 19.41 -17.47
C SER A 211 5.35 18.51 -16.43
N GLN A 212 5.94 17.34 -16.17
CA GLN A 212 5.52 16.42 -15.10
C GLN A 212 5.65 17.06 -13.73
N GLU A 213 6.78 17.73 -13.44
CA GLU A 213 6.99 18.47 -12.19
C GLU A 213 5.95 19.59 -12.03
N THR A 214 5.65 20.32 -13.09
CA THR A 214 4.63 21.40 -13.07
C THR A 214 3.25 20.82 -12.80
N PHE A 215 2.88 19.74 -13.48
CA PHE A 215 1.61 19.05 -13.22
C PHE A 215 1.50 18.57 -11.79
N GLN A 216 2.55 17.93 -11.26
CA GLN A 216 2.58 17.48 -9.87
C GLN A 216 2.48 18.63 -8.85
N GLN A 217 3.10 19.78 -9.13
CA GLN A 217 2.96 20.98 -8.29
C GLN A 217 1.53 21.53 -8.29
N ILE A 218 0.85 21.50 -9.44
CA ILE A 218 -0.56 21.89 -9.55
C ILE A 218 -1.46 20.88 -8.80
N LEU A 219 -1.22 19.59 -9.03
CA LEU A 219 -1.97 18.50 -8.38
C LEU A 219 -1.87 18.56 -6.85
N ASN A 220 -0.70 18.86 -6.31
CA ASN A 220 -0.47 18.99 -4.87
C ASN A 220 -1.24 20.18 -4.22
N GLN A 221 -1.81 21.08 -5.03
CA GLN A 221 -2.67 22.17 -4.57
C GLN A 221 -4.16 21.81 -4.68
N SER A 222 -4.48 20.62 -5.11
CA SER A 222 -5.84 20.09 -5.21
C SER A 222 -6.20 19.14 -4.06
N ASN A 223 -7.45 18.72 -4.04
CA ASN A 223 -7.96 17.71 -3.11
C ASN A 223 -7.97 16.28 -3.73
N ALA A 224 -7.28 16.05 -4.85
CA ALA A 224 -7.35 14.79 -5.59
C ALA A 224 -6.88 13.57 -4.79
N TYR A 225 -5.92 13.75 -3.89
CA TYR A 225 -5.44 12.67 -3.03
C TYR A 225 -6.33 12.38 -1.83
N VAL A 226 -7.02 13.40 -1.31
CA VAL A 226 -7.68 13.35 0.00
C VAL A 226 -9.08 13.96 -0.08
N LYS A 227 -10.07 13.24 0.37
CA LYS A 227 -11.42 13.78 0.54
C LYS A 227 -11.50 14.67 1.76
N TRP A 228 -12.12 15.85 1.62
CA TRP A 228 -12.30 16.82 2.71
C TRP A 228 -13.72 16.76 3.24
N ARG A 229 -13.87 16.73 4.55
CA ARG A 229 -15.15 16.87 5.25
C ARG A 229 -15.08 17.99 6.28
N GLU A 230 -16.08 18.86 6.28
CA GLU A 230 -16.17 19.99 7.23
C GLU A 230 -14.89 20.82 7.33
N GLY A 231 -14.17 20.98 6.21
CA GLY A 231 -12.92 21.73 6.13
C GLY A 231 -11.68 20.99 6.65
N LEU A 232 -11.79 19.68 6.94
CA LEU A 232 -10.67 18.82 7.38
C LEU A 232 -10.46 17.64 6.41
N PRO A 233 -9.20 17.22 6.19
CA PRO A 233 -8.92 16.04 5.39
C PRO A 233 -9.36 14.77 6.14
N ASN A 234 -9.95 13.81 5.43
CA ASN A 234 -10.36 12.52 5.98
C ASN A 234 -9.18 11.57 6.28
N VAL A 235 -7.98 11.95 5.88
CA VAL A 235 -6.76 11.16 6.06
C VAL A 235 -5.83 11.87 7.04
N ASN A 236 -5.30 11.13 7.97
CA ASN A 236 -4.34 11.67 8.94
C ASN A 236 -2.90 11.53 8.45
N VAL A 237 -2.51 12.36 7.47
CA VAL A 237 -1.12 12.39 6.93
C VAL A 237 -0.08 12.63 8.04
N LEU A 238 -0.43 13.41 9.06
CA LEU A 238 0.47 13.64 10.21
C LEU A 238 0.73 12.33 10.98
N ASN A 239 -0.24 11.43 11.01
CA ASN A 239 -0.06 10.12 11.61
C ASN A 239 0.97 9.29 10.82
N TRP A 240 0.93 9.29 9.51
CA TRP A 240 1.95 8.60 8.69
C TRP A 240 3.37 9.15 8.94
N ILE A 241 3.51 10.48 8.97
CA ILE A 241 4.80 11.12 9.30
C ILE A 241 5.25 10.67 10.70
N ARG A 242 4.36 10.69 11.68
CA ARG A 242 4.65 10.22 13.04
C ARG A 242 5.07 8.75 13.05
N GLN A 243 4.39 7.89 12.31
CA GLN A 243 4.69 6.47 12.20
C GLN A 243 6.12 6.24 11.67
N VAL A 244 6.47 6.89 10.56
CA VAL A 244 7.83 6.82 10.00
C VAL A 244 8.87 7.31 11.01
N LEU A 245 8.64 8.46 11.64
CA LEU A 245 9.55 9.01 12.64
C LEU A 245 9.65 8.15 13.90
N ALA A 246 8.59 7.45 14.29
CA ALA A 246 8.54 6.57 15.45
C ALA A 246 9.04 5.15 15.18
N CYS A 247 9.13 4.74 13.89
CA CYS A 247 9.53 3.38 13.53
C CYS A 247 10.88 3.00 14.16
N PRO A 248 10.96 1.89 14.94
CA PRO A 248 12.17 1.46 15.59
C PRO A 248 13.24 0.96 14.59
N ASP A 249 12.82 0.54 13.42
CA ASP A 249 13.66 -0.08 12.41
C ASP A 249 14.28 0.95 11.45
N LEU A 250 13.96 2.25 11.64
CA LEU A 250 14.47 3.36 10.84
C LEU A 250 15.34 4.32 11.68
N THR A 251 16.51 4.65 11.17
CA THR A 251 17.28 5.84 11.61
C THR A 251 16.55 7.11 11.16
N LEU A 252 16.99 8.29 11.61
CA LEU A 252 16.42 9.56 11.14
C LEU A 252 16.71 9.82 9.65
N LYS A 253 17.85 9.33 9.14
CA LYS A 253 18.18 9.41 7.71
C LYS A 253 17.22 8.55 6.90
N GLU A 254 17.04 7.29 7.31
CA GLU A 254 16.13 6.36 6.64
C GLU A 254 14.67 6.84 6.69
N ALA A 255 14.25 7.47 7.81
CA ALA A 255 12.95 8.10 7.92
C ALA A 255 12.78 9.29 6.94
N TYR A 256 13.81 10.13 6.79
CA TYR A 256 13.82 11.20 5.78
C TYR A 256 13.76 10.63 4.36
N ASP A 257 14.55 9.61 4.07
CA ASP A 257 14.57 8.95 2.76
C ASP A 257 13.21 8.29 2.45
N THR A 258 12.56 7.67 3.43
CA THR A 258 11.21 7.11 3.30
C THR A 258 10.16 8.16 2.97
N LEU A 259 10.23 9.35 3.60
CA LEU A 259 9.24 10.41 3.41
C LEU A 259 9.45 11.22 2.14
N ILE A 260 10.70 11.43 1.72
CA ILE A 260 11.04 12.40 0.68
C ILE A 260 12.10 11.90 -0.29
N GLY A 261 13.22 11.34 0.20
CA GLY A 261 14.43 11.09 -0.59
C GLY A 261 14.20 10.08 -1.71
N ALA A 262 13.58 8.96 -1.40
CA ALA A 262 13.35 7.86 -2.32
C ALA A 262 12.40 8.27 -3.47
N SER A 263 11.28 8.93 -3.17
CA SER A 263 10.34 9.41 -4.18
C SER A 263 11.01 10.38 -5.16
N HIS A 264 11.80 11.32 -4.63
CA HIS A 264 12.54 12.29 -5.44
C HIS A 264 13.56 11.64 -6.39
N GLN A 265 14.20 10.54 -5.95
CA GLN A 265 15.16 9.81 -6.77
C GLN A 265 14.45 8.94 -7.81
N THR A 266 13.33 8.31 -7.45
CA THR A 266 12.55 7.48 -8.36
C THR A 266 11.94 8.30 -9.50
N LEU A 267 11.48 9.51 -9.22
CA LEU A 267 11.00 10.45 -10.24
C LEU A 267 12.07 10.79 -11.31
N LYS A 268 13.35 10.64 -11.02
CA LYS A 268 14.44 10.83 -11.97
C LYS A 268 14.74 9.61 -12.85
N GLN A 269 14.12 8.46 -12.58
CA GLN A 269 14.27 7.23 -13.35
C GLN A 269 13.39 7.29 -14.62
N SER A 270 13.86 7.97 -15.65
CA SER A 270 13.05 8.23 -16.87
C SER A 270 12.56 6.97 -17.56
N GLN A 271 13.36 5.90 -17.60
CA GLN A 271 12.94 4.62 -18.19
C GLN A 271 11.81 3.96 -17.38
N TYR A 272 11.92 3.96 -16.06
CA TYR A 272 10.90 3.43 -15.18
C TYR A 272 9.55 4.16 -15.38
N TRP A 273 9.58 5.51 -15.46
CA TRP A 273 8.39 6.31 -15.70
C TRP A 273 7.77 6.05 -17.08
N SER A 274 8.59 5.96 -18.12
CA SER A 274 8.07 5.68 -19.47
C SER A 274 7.40 4.30 -19.55
N GLN A 275 7.94 3.32 -18.85
CA GLN A 275 7.34 1.98 -18.76
C GLN A 275 6.01 2.00 -17.98
N LEU A 276 5.92 2.79 -16.89
CA LEU A 276 4.69 2.96 -16.15
C LEU A 276 3.60 3.63 -17.01
N GLN A 277 3.94 4.71 -17.68
CA GLN A 277 3.01 5.45 -18.55
C GLN A 277 2.48 4.60 -19.72
N ALA A 278 3.26 3.61 -20.16
CA ALA A 278 2.88 2.69 -21.22
C ALA A 278 1.91 1.58 -20.79
N VAL A 279 1.64 1.42 -19.47
CA VAL A 279 0.73 0.39 -18.96
C VAL A 279 -0.69 0.64 -19.46
N ASN A 280 -1.32 -0.43 -19.97
CA ASN A 280 -2.71 -0.44 -20.39
C ASN A 280 -3.34 -1.81 -20.05
N LEU A 281 -3.83 -1.96 -18.83
CA LEU A 281 -4.43 -3.23 -18.38
C LEU A 281 -5.72 -3.56 -19.14
N LEU A 282 -6.42 -2.57 -19.72
CA LEU A 282 -7.60 -2.80 -20.57
C LEU A 282 -7.27 -3.67 -21.79
N GLU A 283 -6.06 -3.54 -22.31
CA GLU A 283 -5.61 -4.30 -23.47
C GLU A 283 -4.72 -5.48 -23.08
N GLU A 284 -3.89 -5.32 -22.04
CA GLU A 284 -2.88 -6.30 -21.64
C GLU A 284 -3.47 -7.48 -20.88
N ILE A 285 -4.48 -7.25 -19.99
CA ILE A 285 -5.02 -8.27 -19.09
C ILE A 285 -6.54 -8.36 -19.24
N LYS A 286 -7.00 -9.32 -20.04
CA LYS A 286 -8.42 -9.61 -20.27
C LYS A 286 -8.94 -10.79 -19.46
N GLU A 287 -8.05 -11.64 -18.96
CA GLU A 287 -8.37 -12.82 -18.18
C GLU A 287 -7.33 -13.04 -17.09
N VAL A 288 -7.80 -13.47 -15.91
CA VAL A 288 -6.97 -13.94 -14.80
C VAL A 288 -7.50 -15.26 -14.25
N LYS A 289 -6.62 -16.06 -13.65
CA LYS A 289 -6.95 -17.43 -13.22
C LYS A 289 -7.25 -17.57 -11.73
N ILE A 290 -7.15 -16.46 -10.99
CA ILE A 290 -7.40 -16.43 -9.53
C ILE A 290 -8.47 -15.37 -9.21
N PRO A 291 -9.10 -15.44 -8.04
CA PRO A 291 -10.00 -14.39 -7.56
C PRO A 291 -9.30 -13.05 -7.46
N VAL A 292 -9.98 -11.97 -7.87
CA VAL A 292 -9.48 -10.60 -7.78
C VAL A 292 -10.52 -9.68 -7.15
N TYR A 293 -10.07 -8.84 -6.23
CA TYR A 293 -10.90 -7.97 -5.41
C TYR A 293 -10.32 -6.56 -5.48
N PHE A 294 -11.16 -5.56 -5.70
CA PHE A 294 -10.71 -4.18 -5.83
C PHE A 294 -11.42 -3.28 -4.83
N ALA A 295 -10.69 -2.38 -4.19
CA ALA A 295 -11.26 -1.32 -3.37
C ALA A 295 -10.71 0.04 -3.82
N THR A 296 -11.59 1.05 -3.90
CA THR A 296 -11.23 2.39 -4.34
C THR A 296 -12.15 3.43 -3.71
N GLY A 297 -11.66 4.65 -3.47
CA GLY A 297 -12.48 5.77 -3.07
C GLY A 297 -13.35 6.26 -4.22
N VAL A 298 -14.58 6.69 -3.93
CA VAL A 298 -15.51 7.21 -4.95
C VAL A 298 -14.95 8.43 -5.69
N ASP A 299 -14.11 9.21 -5.01
CA ASP A 299 -13.45 10.42 -5.55
C ASP A 299 -11.97 10.17 -5.94
N ASP A 300 -11.59 8.91 -6.24
CA ASP A 300 -10.26 8.61 -6.74
C ASP A 300 -10.14 8.97 -8.22
N TYR A 301 -9.67 10.18 -8.50
CA TYR A 301 -9.35 10.65 -9.86
C TYR A 301 -7.92 10.33 -10.27
N ILE A 302 -7.04 9.96 -9.32
CA ILE A 302 -5.66 9.55 -9.61
C ILE A 302 -5.63 8.20 -10.33
N CYS A 303 -6.41 7.23 -9.83
CA CYS A 303 -6.55 5.89 -10.40
C CYS A 303 -7.94 5.66 -11.01
N SER A 304 -8.56 6.69 -11.51
CA SER A 304 -9.88 6.75 -12.15
C SER A 304 -10.84 5.56 -11.89
N VAL A 305 -11.80 5.77 -11.00
CA VAL A 305 -12.85 4.79 -10.65
C VAL A 305 -13.60 4.29 -11.90
N SER A 306 -13.89 5.18 -12.85
CA SER A 306 -14.61 4.82 -14.07
C SER A 306 -13.83 3.89 -14.97
N LEU A 307 -12.50 4.06 -15.07
CA LEU A 307 -11.63 3.14 -15.79
C LEU A 307 -11.55 1.78 -15.11
N LEU A 308 -11.45 1.76 -13.77
CA LEU A 308 -11.49 0.51 -13.02
C LEU A 308 -12.79 -0.25 -13.26
N GLN A 309 -13.94 0.41 -13.15
CA GLN A 309 -15.23 -0.22 -13.38
C GLN A 309 -15.36 -0.79 -14.80
N SER A 310 -15.01 0.02 -15.82
CA SER A 310 -15.06 -0.41 -17.22
C SER A 310 -14.15 -1.60 -17.52
N TRP A 311 -12.96 -1.65 -16.90
CA TRP A 311 -12.04 -2.76 -17.04
C TRP A 311 -12.54 -4.02 -16.35
N VAL A 312 -13.00 -3.90 -15.10
CA VAL A 312 -13.49 -5.04 -14.31
C VAL A 312 -14.74 -5.65 -14.95
N GLU A 313 -15.62 -4.86 -15.57
CA GLU A 313 -16.76 -5.40 -16.32
C GLU A 313 -16.33 -6.40 -17.41
N GLN A 314 -15.24 -6.09 -18.11
CA GLN A 314 -14.72 -6.89 -19.23
C GLN A 314 -13.75 -7.99 -18.80
N LEU A 315 -13.10 -7.85 -17.63
CA LEU A 315 -12.11 -8.79 -17.10
C LEU A 315 -12.77 -10.16 -16.82
N GLN A 316 -12.22 -11.23 -17.37
CA GLN A 316 -12.62 -12.60 -17.02
C GLN A 316 -11.81 -13.06 -15.81
N ALA A 317 -12.50 -13.52 -14.77
CA ALA A 317 -11.90 -14.02 -13.55
C ALA A 317 -12.80 -15.07 -12.89
N PRO A 318 -12.25 -16.04 -12.13
CA PRO A 318 -13.05 -17.01 -11.36
C PRO A 318 -13.99 -16.31 -10.38
N LYS A 319 -13.54 -15.20 -9.79
CA LYS A 319 -14.32 -14.29 -8.96
C LYS A 319 -13.74 -12.89 -9.06
N LYS A 320 -14.61 -11.88 -9.15
CA LYS A 320 -14.23 -10.46 -9.15
C LYS A 320 -15.26 -9.66 -8.36
N GLU A 321 -14.78 -8.74 -7.51
CA GLU A 321 -15.62 -7.82 -6.75
C GLU A 321 -14.97 -6.44 -6.72
N VAL A 322 -15.79 -5.38 -6.68
CA VAL A 322 -15.33 -3.98 -6.52
C VAL A 322 -16.06 -3.37 -5.34
N LEU A 323 -15.30 -2.89 -4.37
CA LEU A 323 -15.76 -2.12 -3.22
C LEU A 323 -15.47 -0.64 -3.46
N ILE A 324 -16.51 0.17 -3.62
CA ILE A 324 -16.39 1.63 -3.76
C ILE A 324 -16.72 2.26 -2.42
N LEU A 325 -15.87 3.17 -1.97
CA LEU A 325 -15.87 3.74 -0.63
C LEU A 325 -16.23 5.22 -0.66
N ASP A 326 -17.32 5.58 0.00
CA ASP A 326 -17.93 6.91 -0.11
C ASP A 326 -17.15 8.02 0.61
N ASN A 327 -16.23 7.67 1.52
CA ASN A 327 -15.51 8.63 2.35
C ASN A 327 -14.05 8.83 1.94
N SER A 328 -13.64 8.29 0.79
CA SER A 328 -12.27 8.28 0.32
C SER A 328 -12.12 8.88 -1.07
N ALA A 329 -10.94 9.44 -1.31
CA ALA A 329 -10.36 9.71 -2.62
C ALA A 329 -9.25 8.67 -2.88
N HIS A 330 -8.08 9.09 -3.42
CA HIS A 330 -6.95 8.19 -3.65
C HIS A 330 -6.40 7.58 -2.35
N TYR A 331 -6.32 8.38 -1.28
CA TYR A 331 -6.01 7.88 0.06
C TYR A 331 -7.30 7.56 0.81
N PHE A 332 -7.32 6.39 1.44
CA PHE A 332 -8.47 5.95 2.21
C PHE A 332 -8.59 6.69 3.53
N SER A 333 -9.81 7.05 3.91
CA SER A 333 -10.11 7.52 5.26
C SER A 333 -9.88 6.38 6.27
N ASN A 334 -9.64 6.72 7.55
CA ASN A 334 -9.47 5.71 8.60
C ASN A 334 -10.71 4.79 8.73
N GLU A 335 -11.92 5.34 8.49
CA GLU A 335 -13.17 4.59 8.49
C GLU A 335 -13.19 3.57 7.35
N ASP A 336 -12.87 4.02 6.13
CA ASP A 336 -12.88 3.18 4.94
C ASP A 336 -11.74 2.15 4.95
N GLU A 337 -10.56 2.48 5.50
CA GLU A 337 -9.49 1.50 5.75
C GLU A 337 -9.99 0.35 6.64
N SER A 338 -10.71 0.65 7.70
CA SER A 338 -11.28 -0.37 8.59
C SER A 338 -12.28 -1.26 7.85
N ILE A 339 -13.09 -0.69 6.94
CA ILE A 339 -14.01 -1.45 6.09
C ILE A 339 -13.24 -2.37 5.14
N ILE A 340 -12.18 -1.86 4.48
CA ILE A 340 -11.32 -2.65 3.59
C ILE A 340 -10.72 -3.84 4.33
N TYR A 341 -10.11 -3.60 5.50
CA TYR A 341 -9.44 -4.66 6.25
C TYR A 341 -10.42 -5.72 6.77
N GLN A 342 -11.59 -5.31 7.23
CA GLN A 342 -12.63 -6.25 7.60
C GLN A 342 -13.12 -7.09 6.40
N TRP A 343 -13.32 -6.46 5.25
CA TRP A 343 -13.70 -7.15 4.02
C TRP A 343 -12.65 -8.15 3.55
N MET A 344 -11.36 -7.76 3.57
CA MET A 344 -10.25 -8.66 3.25
C MET A 344 -10.20 -9.84 4.22
N LYS A 345 -10.29 -9.58 5.52
CA LYS A 345 -10.34 -10.57 6.59
C LYS A 345 -11.45 -11.60 6.35
N ASP A 346 -12.66 -11.14 6.06
CA ASP A 346 -13.80 -12.02 5.80
C ASP A 346 -13.60 -12.91 4.56
N LEU A 347 -12.93 -12.39 3.52
CA LEU A 347 -12.60 -13.15 2.32
C LEU A 347 -11.50 -14.19 2.55
N ILE A 348 -10.49 -13.87 3.34
CA ILE A 348 -9.40 -14.75 3.73
C ILE A 348 -9.94 -15.88 4.63
N ALA A 349 -10.73 -15.53 5.66
CA ALA A 349 -11.31 -16.49 6.61
C ALA A 349 -12.25 -17.51 5.93
N LYS A 350 -12.92 -17.15 4.84
CA LYS A 350 -13.74 -18.12 4.07
C LYS A 350 -12.93 -19.26 3.48
N LYS A 351 -11.66 -19.04 3.14
CA LYS A 351 -10.77 -20.05 2.59
C LYS A 351 -9.95 -20.76 3.69
N PHE A 352 -9.62 -20.04 4.75
CA PHE A 352 -8.85 -20.51 5.89
C PHE A 352 -9.67 -20.23 7.16
N PRO A 353 -10.75 -21.03 7.44
CA PRO A 353 -11.48 -20.88 8.67
C PRO A 353 -10.50 -21.16 9.83
N GLN A 354 -10.35 -20.17 10.71
CA GLN A 354 -9.62 -20.39 11.97
C GLN A 354 -10.37 -21.46 12.77
N ALA A 355 -9.63 -22.31 13.48
CA ALA A 355 -10.26 -23.20 14.44
C ALA A 355 -11.05 -22.31 15.41
N GLU A 356 -12.38 -22.54 15.51
CA GLU A 356 -13.19 -21.86 16.54
C GLU A 356 -12.45 -22.02 17.86
N GLU A 357 -12.20 -20.89 18.56
CA GLU A 357 -11.69 -20.95 19.93
C GLU A 357 -12.59 -21.93 20.68
N ALA A 358 -12.00 -23.02 21.16
CA ALA A 358 -12.76 -23.99 21.95
C ALA A 358 -13.43 -23.19 23.07
N PRO A 359 -14.77 -23.31 23.26
CA PRO A 359 -15.45 -22.53 24.27
C PRO A 359 -14.73 -22.74 25.59
N ASP A 360 -14.37 -21.63 26.23
CA ASP A 360 -13.63 -21.60 27.49
C ASP A 360 -14.23 -22.63 28.44
N GLU A 361 -13.46 -23.59 28.94
CA GLU A 361 -13.93 -24.68 29.80
C GLU A 361 -14.68 -24.15 31.02
N THR A 362 -14.49 -22.88 31.39
CA THR A 362 -15.26 -22.19 32.44
C THR A 362 -16.74 -22.03 32.07
N THR A 363 -17.08 -21.82 30.81
CA THR A 363 -18.49 -21.68 30.34
C THR A 363 -19.21 -23.04 30.33
N VAL A 364 -18.50 -24.13 30.09
CA VAL A 364 -19.07 -25.49 30.13
C VAL A 364 -19.40 -25.92 31.57
N GLY A 365 -18.54 -25.52 32.53
CA GLY A 365 -18.76 -25.78 33.94
C GLY A 365 -20.01 -25.11 34.54
N GLU A 366 -20.32 -23.88 34.10
CA GLU A 366 -21.53 -23.16 34.54
C GLU A 366 -22.82 -23.69 33.94
N ILE A 367 -22.79 -24.18 32.69
CA ILE A 367 -23.95 -24.79 32.03
C ILE A 367 -24.31 -26.13 32.71
N PHE A 368 -23.34 -26.94 33.09
CA PHE A 368 -23.58 -28.20 33.82
C PHE A 368 -24.01 -27.99 35.25
N SER A 369 -23.58 -26.93 35.93
CA SER A 369 -24.02 -26.59 37.30
C SER A 369 -25.48 -26.12 37.35
N ASN A 370 -25.99 -25.49 36.33
CA ASN A 370 -27.39 -25.01 36.23
C ASN A 370 -28.40 -26.09 35.75
N LEU A 371 -27.91 -27.23 35.27
CA LEU A 371 -28.76 -28.37 34.88
C LEU A 371 -28.96 -29.40 36.04
N LEU A 372 -28.28 -29.22 37.14
CA LEU A 372 -28.34 -30.09 38.35
C LEU A 372 -29.00 -29.41 39.55
N GLN A 373 -29.60 -28.23 39.39
CA GLN A 373 -30.50 -27.58 40.35
C GLN A 373 -31.93 -27.56 39.79
#